data_2e27f8b04b5e8db398f040448a294da9
#
_entry.id   2e27f8b04b5e8db398f040448a294da9
#
_cell.length_a   1.000
_cell.length_b   1.000
_cell.length_c   1.000
_cell.angle_alpha   90.00
_cell.angle_beta   90.00
_cell.angle_gamma   90.00
#
_symmetry.space_group_name_H-M   'P 1'
#
loop_
_entity.id
_entity.type
_entity.pdbx_description
1 polymer ?
#
loop_
_entity_poly.entity_id
_entity_poly.type
_entity_poly.pdbx_seq_one_letter_code
_entity_poly.pdbx_strand_id
1 'polypeptide(L)'
;WRDGLCAKAKNAFSVPAYCKRDTTFLSKLLVALTMYDSLHGDSITMRTFSSKCYHDSKCFEREIRDEFLRIAQKYCSDLSELCEREEMGVRDKLACLGIYARPEIYELSGDFSLETARGMVNANALMPYGIALPSTVVDAITSVHLEHIGKIVFIENKTNYDEYVLSEMAANELVIYHGGFLSPQKRKLVSMISQAISKGVPVYFWADIDLGGFQMFAHLQQLIPELQPMRMTGEDVVAYHETGLSRSVDYL
;
A
#
# COMPACT_ATOMS: atom_id res chain seq x y z
N TRP A 1 -23.85 5.94 5.89
CA TRP A 1 -24.08 6.87 4.79
C TRP A 1 -25.51 6.84 4.28
N ARG A 2 -26.02 5.68 3.86
CA ARG A 2 -27.40 5.50 3.34
C ARG A 2 -28.44 6.08 4.29
N ASP A 3 -28.38 5.74 5.57
CA ASP A 3 -29.35 6.16 6.58
C ASP A 3 -29.27 7.66 6.84
N GLY A 4 -28.08 8.26 6.85
CA GLY A 4 -27.90 9.70 6.93
C GLY A 4 -28.45 10.44 5.70
N LEU A 5 -28.33 9.87 4.49
CA LEU A 5 -28.92 10.40 3.27
C LEU A 5 -30.46 10.36 3.33
N CYS A 6 -31.01 9.21 3.74
CA CYS A 6 -32.45 9.04 3.91
C CYS A 6 -33.05 10.00 4.95
N ALA A 7 -32.33 10.19 6.08
CA ALA A 7 -32.74 11.13 7.10
C ALA A 7 -32.77 12.58 6.60
N LYS A 8 -31.74 13.02 5.86
CA LYS A 8 -31.69 14.35 5.24
C LYS A 8 -32.81 14.54 4.21
N ALA A 9 -33.01 13.56 3.34
CA ALA A 9 -34.10 13.64 2.35
C ALA A 9 -35.48 13.74 2.99
N LYS A 10 -35.72 12.97 4.05
CA LYS A 10 -37.00 12.97 4.77
C LYS A 10 -37.22 14.22 5.61
N ASN A 11 -36.20 14.68 6.33
CA ASN A 11 -36.36 15.73 7.35
C ASN A 11 -36.11 17.13 6.80
N ALA A 12 -35.23 17.28 5.81
CA ALA A 12 -34.84 18.58 5.25
C ALA A 12 -35.27 18.78 3.79
N PHE A 13 -35.96 17.82 3.17
CA PHE A 13 -36.30 17.82 1.75
C PHE A 13 -35.13 18.21 0.84
N SER A 14 -33.92 17.88 1.26
CA SER A 14 -32.68 18.25 0.57
C SER A 14 -31.86 17.03 0.28
N VAL A 15 -31.16 17.03 -0.86
CA VAL A 15 -30.15 16.05 -1.20
C VAL A 15 -28.78 16.72 -1.19
N PRO A 16 -27.74 16.04 -0.67
CA PRO A 16 -26.37 16.55 -0.72
C PRO A 16 -25.94 16.89 -2.14
N ALA A 17 -25.03 17.88 -2.27
CA ALA A 17 -24.56 18.34 -3.56
C ALA A 17 -23.92 17.23 -4.42
N TYR A 18 -23.33 16.23 -3.79
CA TYR A 18 -22.76 15.07 -4.49
C TYR A 18 -23.79 14.18 -5.19
N CYS A 19 -25.05 14.26 -4.84
CA CYS A 19 -26.11 13.55 -5.58
C CYS A 19 -26.42 14.21 -6.92
N LYS A 20 -25.92 15.44 -7.17
CA LYS A 20 -26.09 16.24 -8.40
C LYS A 20 -27.54 16.35 -8.88
N ARG A 21 -28.50 16.00 -8.03
CA ARG A 21 -29.93 15.86 -8.36
C ARG A 21 -30.22 14.95 -9.58
N ASP A 22 -29.29 14.07 -9.91
CA ASP A 22 -29.38 13.10 -10.98
C ASP A 22 -29.63 11.70 -10.38
N THR A 23 -30.81 11.18 -10.60
CA THR A 23 -31.26 9.88 -10.08
C THR A 23 -30.45 8.72 -10.68
N THR A 24 -30.02 8.83 -11.94
CA THR A 24 -29.21 7.82 -12.62
C THR A 24 -27.83 7.74 -11.98
N PHE A 25 -27.19 8.89 -11.78
CA PHE A 25 -25.90 8.97 -11.10
C PHE A 25 -25.98 8.42 -9.67
N LEU A 26 -27.01 8.83 -8.91
CA LEU A 26 -27.23 8.37 -7.54
C LEU A 26 -27.44 6.85 -7.49
N SER A 27 -28.20 6.31 -8.43
CA SER A 27 -28.42 4.86 -8.54
C SER A 27 -27.09 4.11 -8.79
N LYS A 28 -26.27 4.59 -9.72
CA LYS A 28 -24.93 4.01 -9.99
C LYS A 28 -24.04 4.08 -8.74
N LEU A 29 -24.03 5.22 -8.04
CA LEU A 29 -23.24 5.41 -6.83
C LEU A 29 -23.66 4.45 -5.71
N LEU A 30 -24.96 4.24 -5.54
CA LEU A 30 -25.50 3.27 -4.56
C LEU A 30 -25.08 1.84 -4.91
N VAL A 31 -25.13 1.47 -6.19
CA VAL A 31 -24.66 0.14 -6.64
C VAL A 31 -23.19 -0.05 -6.28
N ALA A 32 -22.31 0.94 -6.54
CA ALA A 32 -20.90 0.84 -6.18
C ALA A 32 -20.68 0.69 -4.67
N LEU A 33 -21.38 1.48 -3.85
CA LEU A 33 -21.25 1.41 -2.39
C LEU A 33 -21.77 0.07 -1.84
N THR A 34 -22.88 -0.44 -2.36
CA THR A 34 -23.41 -1.76 -1.97
C THR A 34 -22.47 -2.89 -2.39
N MET A 35 -21.91 -2.81 -3.61
CA MET A 35 -20.91 -3.77 -4.08
C MET A 35 -19.65 -3.74 -3.20
N TYR A 36 -19.17 -2.56 -2.81
CA TYR A 36 -18.03 -2.41 -1.92
C TYR A 36 -18.30 -3.06 -0.55
N ASP A 37 -19.44 -2.79 0.06
CA ASP A 37 -19.83 -3.42 1.33
C ASP A 37 -19.85 -4.96 1.23
N SER A 38 -20.22 -5.51 0.08
CA SER A 38 -20.25 -6.96 -0.15
C SER A 38 -18.88 -7.61 -0.30
N LEU A 39 -17.81 -6.82 -0.47
CA LEU A 39 -16.45 -7.37 -0.54
C LEU A 39 -15.91 -7.83 0.82
N HIS A 40 -16.49 -7.35 1.93
CA HIS A 40 -16.07 -7.73 3.29
C HIS A 40 -14.55 -7.69 3.53
N GLY A 41 -13.85 -6.75 2.87
CA GLY A 41 -12.40 -6.62 2.94
C GLY A 41 -11.61 -7.36 1.86
N ASP A 42 -12.27 -8.14 1.01
CA ASP A 42 -11.63 -8.76 -0.14
C ASP A 42 -11.15 -7.72 -1.15
N SER A 43 -10.06 -8.04 -1.83
CA SER A 43 -9.51 -7.18 -2.87
C SER A 43 -10.06 -7.52 -4.26
N ILE A 44 -10.25 -6.48 -5.09
CA ILE A 44 -10.81 -6.62 -6.44
C ILE A 44 -10.13 -5.65 -7.42
N THR A 45 -9.98 -6.05 -8.70
CA THR A 45 -9.52 -5.07 -9.70
C THR A 45 -10.62 -4.05 -10.01
N MET A 46 -10.23 -2.79 -10.23
CA MET A 46 -11.16 -1.71 -10.56
C MET A 46 -12.02 -2.04 -11.78
N ARG A 47 -11.47 -2.72 -12.78
CA ARG A 47 -12.22 -3.17 -13.97
C ARG A 47 -13.25 -4.24 -13.64
N THR A 48 -12.88 -5.23 -12.83
CA THR A 48 -13.80 -6.28 -12.37
C THR A 48 -14.90 -5.67 -11.50
N PHE A 49 -14.55 -4.77 -10.58
CA PHE A 49 -15.50 -4.02 -9.77
C PHE A 49 -16.51 -3.27 -10.64
N SER A 50 -16.02 -2.48 -11.62
CA SER A 50 -16.87 -1.75 -12.56
C SER A 50 -17.78 -2.67 -13.39
N SER A 51 -17.24 -3.79 -13.88
CA SER A 51 -18.02 -4.76 -14.66
C SER A 51 -19.12 -5.43 -13.83
N LYS A 52 -18.84 -5.76 -12.56
CA LYS A 52 -19.85 -6.31 -11.66
C LYS A 52 -20.95 -5.30 -11.32
N CYS A 53 -20.60 -4.03 -11.16
CA CYS A 53 -21.56 -2.96 -10.86
C CYS A 53 -22.43 -2.57 -12.05
N TYR A 54 -21.85 -2.49 -13.25
CA TYR A 54 -22.45 -1.76 -14.39
C TYR A 54 -22.44 -2.50 -15.71
N HIS A 55 -21.88 -3.71 -15.79
CA HIS A 55 -21.62 -4.43 -17.04
C HIS A 55 -20.73 -3.63 -18.03
N ASP A 56 -20.02 -2.61 -17.51
CA ASP A 56 -19.07 -1.78 -18.23
C ASP A 56 -17.78 -1.66 -17.38
N SER A 57 -16.66 -2.12 -17.92
CA SER A 57 -15.39 -2.19 -17.19
C SER A 57 -14.75 -0.82 -16.88
N LYS A 58 -15.28 0.27 -17.47
CA LYS A 58 -14.75 1.63 -17.30
C LYS A 58 -15.75 2.61 -16.68
N CYS A 59 -17.01 2.23 -16.48
CA CYS A 59 -18.06 3.11 -15.97
C CYS A 59 -17.69 3.66 -14.58
N PHE A 60 -17.20 2.82 -13.67
CA PHE A 60 -16.78 3.25 -12.34
C PHE A 60 -15.71 4.33 -12.41
N GLU A 61 -14.63 4.10 -13.14
CA GLU A 61 -13.52 5.03 -13.27
C GLU A 61 -13.95 6.37 -13.88
N ARG A 62 -14.78 6.34 -14.91
CA ARG A 62 -15.18 7.49 -15.69
C ARG A 62 -16.23 8.37 -14.98
N GLU A 63 -17.16 7.75 -14.26
CA GLU A 63 -18.36 8.44 -13.81
C GLU A 63 -18.52 8.50 -12.29
N ILE A 64 -18.04 7.50 -11.54
CA ILE A 64 -18.44 7.26 -10.16
C ILE A 64 -17.29 7.39 -9.17
N ARG A 65 -16.07 7.05 -9.59
CA ARG A 65 -14.89 6.90 -8.74
C ARG A 65 -14.66 8.09 -7.78
N ASP A 66 -14.69 9.28 -8.30
CA ASP A 66 -14.30 10.47 -7.51
C ASP A 66 -15.31 10.75 -6.40
N GLU A 67 -16.61 10.57 -6.67
CA GLU A 67 -17.63 10.73 -5.67
C GLU A 67 -17.70 9.56 -4.68
N PHE A 68 -17.44 8.34 -5.17
CA PHE A 68 -17.28 7.16 -4.32
C PHE A 68 -16.14 7.36 -3.32
N LEU A 69 -14.98 7.82 -3.77
CA LEU A 69 -13.82 8.10 -2.90
C LEU A 69 -14.13 9.21 -1.88
N ARG A 70 -14.85 10.25 -2.27
CA ARG A 70 -15.25 11.31 -1.34
C ARG A 70 -16.15 10.77 -0.22
N ILE A 71 -17.05 9.87 -0.54
CA ILE A 71 -17.90 9.22 0.45
C ILE A 71 -17.08 8.27 1.32
N ALA A 72 -16.25 7.42 0.69
CA ALA A 72 -15.40 6.49 1.41
C ALA A 72 -14.45 7.20 2.38
N GLN A 73 -13.78 8.27 1.96
CA GLN A 73 -12.90 9.07 2.81
C GLN A 73 -13.64 9.67 4.02
N LYS A 74 -14.92 10.00 3.88
CA LYS A 74 -15.70 10.56 4.97
C LYS A 74 -16.23 9.52 5.97
N TYR A 75 -16.48 8.29 5.54
CA TYR A 75 -17.19 7.28 6.32
C TYR A 75 -16.40 6.00 6.61
N CYS A 76 -15.22 5.83 5.99
CA CYS A 76 -14.28 4.76 6.30
C CYS A 76 -13.17 5.35 7.19
N SER A 77 -13.13 4.94 8.46
CA SER A 77 -12.17 5.45 9.46
C SER A 77 -10.73 5.30 8.99
N ASP A 78 -10.38 4.10 8.52
CA ASP A 78 -9.01 3.77 8.11
C ASP A 78 -8.52 4.66 6.96
N LEU A 79 -9.39 4.89 5.95
CA LEU A 79 -9.07 5.79 4.84
C LEU A 79 -9.02 7.26 5.30
N SER A 80 -9.91 7.68 6.18
CA SER A 80 -9.92 9.03 6.73
C SER A 80 -8.62 9.34 7.47
N GLU A 81 -8.23 8.47 8.40
CA GLU A 81 -7.01 8.61 9.18
C GLU A 81 -5.74 8.65 8.31
N LEU A 82 -5.68 7.81 7.27
CA LEU A 82 -4.57 7.80 6.34
C LEU A 82 -4.50 9.08 5.51
N CYS A 83 -5.64 9.56 5.00
CA CYS A 83 -5.69 10.81 4.25
C CYS A 83 -5.40 12.06 5.10
N GLU A 84 -5.56 12.01 6.42
CA GLU A 84 -5.17 13.09 7.33
C GLU A 84 -3.65 13.11 7.58
N ARG A 85 -3.00 11.97 7.44
CA ARG A 85 -1.57 11.79 7.70
C ARG A 85 -0.71 11.89 6.46
N GLU A 86 -1.25 11.56 5.30
CA GLU A 86 -0.53 11.47 4.03
C GLU A 86 -1.29 12.14 2.89
N GLU A 87 -0.56 12.80 1.99
CA GLU A 87 -1.12 13.24 0.72
C GLU A 87 -1.26 12.04 -0.23
N MET A 88 -2.43 11.44 -0.23
CA MET A 88 -2.70 10.23 -1.00
C MET A 88 -3.31 10.52 -2.36
N GLY A 89 -2.72 9.94 -3.40
CA GLY A 89 -3.30 9.93 -4.75
C GLY A 89 -4.59 9.09 -4.83
N VAL A 90 -5.34 9.30 -5.90
CA VAL A 90 -6.57 8.52 -6.19
C VAL A 90 -6.32 7.02 -6.21
N ARG A 91 -5.16 6.60 -6.75
CA ARG A 91 -4.77 5.19 -6.85
C ARG A 91 -4.56 4.58 -5.46
N ASP A 92 -3.90 5.30 -4.58
CA ASP A 92 -3.57 4.84 -3.24
C ASP A 92 -4.82 4.77 -2.36
N LYS A 93 -5.71 5.76 -2.47
CA LYS A 93 -7.03 5.75 -1.80
C LYS A 93 -7.87 4.54 -2.21
N LEU A 94 -7.89 4.19 -3.50
CA LEU A 94 -8.58 2.99 -3.97
C LEU A 94 -7.91 1.70 -3.47
N ALA A 95 -6.58 1.66 -3.46
CA ALA A 95 -5.84 0.50 -2.95
C ALA A 95 -6.12 0.26 -1.46
N CYS A 96 -6.25 1.32 -0.64
CA CYS A 96 -6.70 1.21 0.77
C CYS A 96 -8.08 0.55 0.90
N LEU A 97 -8.94 0.75 -0.06
CA LEU A 97 -10.27 0.15 -0.11
C LEU A 97 -10.26 -1.24 -0.77
N GLY A 98 -9.09 -1.81 -1.06
CA GLY A 98 -8.97 -3.09 -1.75
C GLY A 98 -9.34 -3.05 -3.24
N ILE A 99 -9.55 -1.84 -3.83
CA ILE A 99 -9.84 -1.67 -5.26
C ILE A 99 -8.57 -1.21 -5.98
N TYR A 100 -7.98 -2.04 -6.82
CA TYR A 100 -6.71 -1.74 -7.48
C TYR A 100 -6.78 -1.83 -9.00
N ALA A 101 -5.98 -1.02 -9.70
CA ALA A 101 -5.93 -1.03 -11.16
C ALA A 101 -5.28 -2.31 -11.72
N ARG A 102 -4.20 -2.75 -11.07
CA ARG A 102 -3.46 -4.00 -11.31
C ARG A 102 -2.94 -4.52 -9.98
N PRO A 103 -2.72 -5.83 -9.81
CA PRO A 103 -2.01 -6.34 -8.65
C PRO A 103 -0.68 -5.57 -8.47
N GLU A 104 -0.37 -5.18 -7.26
CA GLU A 104 0.96 -4.69 -6.91
C GLU A 104 1.95 -5.83 -7.08
N ILE A 105 3.20 -5.47 -7.36
CA ILE A 105 4.30 -6.42 -7.42
C ILE A 105 5.21 -6.13 -6.24
N TYR A 106 5.48 -7.14 -5.43
CA TYR A 106 6.41 -7.09 -4.32
C TYR A 106 7.70 -7.80 -4.73
N GLU A 107 8.80 -7.07 -4.67
CA GLU A 107 10.10 -7.60 -5.05
C GLU A 107 10.95 -7.82 -3.79
N LEU A 108 11.46 -9.03 -3.65
CA LEU A 108 12.26 -9.46 -2.52
C LEU A 108 13.48 -10.23 -3.01
N SER A 109 14.64 -9.96 -2.44
CA SER A 109 15.89 -10.70 -2.70
C SER A 109 16.49 -11.18 -1.40
N GLY A 110 16.91 -12.43 -1.32
CA GLY A 110 17.52 -13.02 -0.14
C GLY A 110 17.38 -14.53 -0.07
N ASP A 111 17.98 -15.12 0.96
CA ASP A 111 17.82 -16.55 1.29
C ASP A 111 16.58 -16.74 2.21
N PHE A 112 15.41 -16.76 1.62
CA PHE A 112 14.16 -16.96 2.32
C PHE A 112 13.24 -17.94 1.59
N SER A 113 12.25 -18.47 2.31
CA SER A 113 11.23 -19.33 1.75
C SER A 113 9.82 -18.85 2.12
N LEU A 114 8.88 -19.12 1.22
CA LEU A 114 7.45 -18.86 1.42
C LEU A 114 6.70 -20.19 1.40
N GLU A 115 5.93 -20.47 2.44
CA GLU A 115 5.08 -21.63 2.50
C GLU A 115 3.67 -21.28 2.04
N THR A 116 3.06 -22.21 1.30
CA THR A 116 1.66 -22.14 0.87
C THR A 116 1.01 -23.50 1.06
N ALA A 117 -0.31 -23.59 0.99
CA ALA A 117 -1.02 -24.87 1.01
C ALA A 117 -0.61 -25.85 -0.11
N ARG A 118 0.10 -25.35 -1.15
CA ARG A 118 0.56 -26.14 -2.30
C ARG A 118 2.03 -26.56 -2.21
N GLY A 119 2.76 -26.08 -1.20
CA GLY A 119 4.17 -26.35 -1.00
C GLY A 119 5.00 -25.10 -0.74
N MET A 120 6.31 -25.26 -0.74
CA MET A 120 7.30 -24.23 -0.41
C MET A 120 7.95 -23.65 -1.67
N VAL A 121 8.09 -22.34 -1.70
CA VAL A 121 8.86 -21.59 -2.70
C VAL A 121 10.14 -21.13 -2.03
N ASN A 122 11.30 -21.57 -2.53
CA ASN A 122 12.62 -21.17 -2.04
C ASN A 122 13.20 -20.12 -2.98
N ALA A 123 13.46 -18.92 -2.45
CA ALA A 123 13.98 -17.79 -3.24
C ALA A 123 15.51 -17.81 -3.38
N ASN A 124 16.25 -18.55 -2.56
CA ASN A 124 17.72 -18.52 -2.57
C ASN A 124 18.33 -18.96 -3.91
N ALA A 125 17.64 -19.84 -4.63
CA ALA A 125 18.10 -20.29 -5.96
C ALA A 125 18.17 -19.16 -7.01
N LEU A 126 17.54 -18.03 -6.73
CA LEU A 126 17.50 -16.86 -7.63
C LEU A 126 18.34 -15.68 -7.13
N MET A 127 19.12 -15.86 -6.06
CA MET A 127 20.00 -14.81 -5.55
C MET A 127 21.09 -14.42 -6.58
N PRO A 128 21.46 -13.13 -6.63
CA PRO A 128 20.91 -12.00 -5.89
C PRO A 128 19.63 -11.41 -6.50
N TYR A 129 19.18 -11.88 -7.65
CA TYR A 129 18.10 -11.25 -8.44
C TYR A 129 16.73 -11.26 -7.76
N GLY A 130 16.48 -12.19 -6.81
CA GLY A 130 15.26 -12.26 -6.04
C GLY A 130 14.03 -12.76 -6.81
N ILE A 131 12.86 -12.54 -6.21
CA ILE A 131 11.55 -12.90 -6.77
C ILE A 131 10.61 -11.69 -6.79
N ALA A 132 9.70 -11.71 -7.75
CA ALA A 132 8.62 -10.72 -7.86
C ALA A 132 7.27 -11.41 -7.62
N LEU A 133 6.56 -11.01 -6.58
CA LEU A 133 5.29 -11.61 -6.15
C LEU A 133 4.13 -10.65 -6.45
N PRO A 134 3.12 -11.05 -7.21
CA PRO A 134 1.90 -10.25 -7.30
C PRO A 134 1.17 -10.24 -5.96
N SER A 135 0.57 -9.12 -5.59
CA SER A 135 -0.16 -8.94 -4.30
C SER A 135 -1.24 -9.99 -4.06
N THR A 136 -1.81 -10.55 -5.13
CA THR A 136 -2.81 -11.63 -5.07
C THR A 136 -2.29 -12.95 -4.50
N VAL A 137 -0.97 -13.13 -4.43
CA VAL A 137 -0.35 -14.34 -3.84
C VAL A 137 -0.31 -14.27 -2.31
N VAL A 138 -0.35 -13.06 -1.74
CA VAL A 138 -0.17 -12.85 -0.30
C VAL A 138 -1.19 -13.65 0.54
N ASP A 139 -2.41 -13.76 0.06
CA ASP A 139 -3.46 -14.54 0.76
C ASP A 139 -3.22 -16.06 0.73
N ALA A 140 -2.40 -16.54 -0.19
CA ALA A 140 -2.03 -17.95 -0.27
C ALA A 140 -0.80 -18.28 0.58
N ILE A 141 -0.04 -17.29 1.04
CA ILE A 141 1.13 -17.49 1.91
C ILE A 141 0.64 -17.83 3.32
N THR A 142 1.09 -18.96 3.86
CA THR A 142 0.77 -19.41 5.21
C THR A 142 1.90 -19.13 6.20
N SER A 143 3.16 -19.11 5.73
CA SER A 143 4.33 -18.82 6.56
C SER A 143 5.46 -18.23 5.73
N VAL A 144 6.32 -17.44 6.40
CA VAL A 144 7.57 -16.90 5.87
C VAL A 144 8.72 -17.45 6.70
N HIS A 145 9.78 -17.91 6.06
CA HIS A 145 10.94 -18.53 6.70
C HIS A 145 12.18 -17.70 6.41
N LEU A 146 12.86 -17.24 7.49
CA LEU A 146 13.99 -16.29 7.47
C LEU A 146 15.18 -16.80 8.29
N GLU A 147 15.38 -18.12 8.42
CA GLU A 147 16.35 -18.72 9.34
C GLU A 147 17.79 -18.31 9.05
N HIS A 148 18.12 -17.98 7.79
CA HIS A 148 19.45 -17.61 7.36
C HIS A 148 19.67 -16.09 7.25
N ILE A 149 18.64 -15.31 7.57
CA ILE A 149 18.67 -13.86 7.44
C ILE A 149 19.28 -13.23 8.69
N GLY A 150 20.37 -12.50 8.52
CA GLY A 150 21.07 -11.75 9.56
C GLY A 150 20.83 -10.24 9.50
N LYS A 151 20.19 -9.73 8.42
CA LYS A 151 19.86 -8.31 8.25
C LYS A 151 18.72 -8.17 7.26
N ILE A 152 17.81 -7.24 7.52
CA ILE A 152 16.70 -6.91 6.61
C ILE A 152 16.76 -5.44 6.22
N VAL A 153 16.58 -5.15 4.93
CA VAL A 153 16.60 -3.79 4.40
C VAL A 153 15.38 -3.56 3.53
N PHE A 154 14.54 -2.60 3.90
CA PHE A 154 13.48 -2.07 3.06
C PHE A 154 14.01 -0.87 2.30
N ILE A 155 13.88 -0.84 0.98
CA ILE A 155 14.34 0.26 0.13
C ILE A 155 13.15 0.81 -0.65
N GLU A 156 12.90 2.12 -0.52
CA GLU A 156 11.74 2.79 -1.14
C GLU A 156 11.96 3.03 -2.63
N ASN A 157 13.13 3.51 -3.03
CA ASN A 157 13.44 3.86 -4.41
C ASN A 157 13.85 2.63 -5.21
N LYS A 158 13.22 2.42 -6.39
CA LYS A 158 13.46 1.23 -7.22
C LYS A 158 14.91 1.16 -7.73
N THR A 159 15.48 2.27 -8.16
CA THR A 159 16.85 2.30 -8.65
C THR A 159 17.85 1.95 -7.54
N ASN A 160 17.64 2.51 -6.35
CA ASN A 160 18.48 2.19 -5.18
C ASN A 160 18.34 0.72 -4.78
N TYR A 161 17.13 0.16 -4.85
CA TYR A 161 16.92 -1.27 -4.61
C TYR A 161 17.69 -2.15 -5.59
N ASP A 162 17.57 -1.87 -6.90
CA ASP A 162 18.24 -2.66 -7.93
C ASP A 162 19.77 -2.56 -7.80
N GLU A 163 20.31 -1.37 -7.54
CA GLU A 163 21.74 -1.16 -7.35
C GLU A 163 22.26 -1.85 -6.09
N TYR A 164 21.54 -1.73 -4.98
CA TYR A 164 21.91 -2.38 -3.71
C TYR A 164 21.94 -3.91 -3.85
N VAL A 165 20.92 -4.49 -4.44
CA VAL A 165 20.81 -5.94 -4.65
C VAL A 165 21.96 -6.47 -5.51
N LEU A 166 22.36 -5.74 -6.55
CA LEU A 166 23.38 -6.21 -7.50
C LEU A 166 24.81 -5.92 -7.06
N SER A 167 25.03 -4.92 -6.20
CA SER A 167 26.37 -4.41 -5.91
C SER A 167 26.79 -4.48 -4.44
N GLU A 168 25.85 -4.41 -3.50
CA GLU A 168 26.16 -4.25 -2.08
C GLU A 168 25.60 -5.36 -1.18
N MET A 169 24.54 -6.05 -1.60
CA MET A 169 23.82 -7.02 -0.79
C MET A 169 24.71 -8.18 -0.34
N ALA A 170 24.73 -8.46 0.96
CA ALA A 170 25.39 -9.64 1.51
C ALA A 170 24.51 -10.90 1.41
N ALA A 171 25.13 -12.07 1.45
CA ALA A 171 24.41 -13.34 1.28
C ALA A 171 23.37 -13.64 2.37
N ASN A 172 23.53 -13.06 3.55
CA ASN A 172 22.60 -13.21 4.69
C ASN A 172 21.64 -12.03 4.85
N GLU A 173 21.40 -11.27 3.81
CA GLU A 173 20.45 -10.17 3.82
C GLU A 173 19.12 -10.55 3.14
N LEU A 174 18.03 -9.98 3.64
CA LEU A 174 16.74 -9.88 2.93
C LEU A 174 16.54 -8.43 2.54
N VAL A 175 16.49 -8.16 1.24
CA VAL A 175 16.24 -6.84 0.70
C VAL A 175 14.86 -6.81 0.08
N ILE A 176 14.06 -5.81 0.45
CA ILE A 176 12.65 -5.68 0.06
C ILE A 176 12.46 -4.34 -0.63
N TYR A 177 12.00 -4.36 -1.87
CA TYR A 177 11.52 -3.14 -2.51
C TYR A 177 10.23 -2.69 -1.85
N HIS A 178 10.32 -1.60 -1.10
CA HIS A 178 9.15 -1.05 -0.40
C HIS A 178 8.23 -0.35 -1.38
N GLY A 179 8.76 0.53 -2.25
CA GLY A 179 7.96 1.38 -3.14
C GLY A 179 6.86 2.08 -2.36
N GLY A 180 6.37 3.18 -2.72
CA GLY A 180 5.31 4.00 -2.10
C GLY A 180 4.43 3.38 -0.99
N PHE A 181 3.18 3.68 -1.00
CA PHE A 181 2.20 3.42 0.06
C PHE A 181 2.09 1.94 0.53
N LEU A 182 1.83 1.76 1.84
CA LEU A 182 1.52 0.45 2.46
C LEU A 182 0.05 0.05 2.19
N SER A 183 -0.22 -0.56 1.04
CA SER A 183 -1.53 -1.15 0.76
C SER A 183 -1.89 -2.26 1.76
N PRO A 184 -3.16 -2.64 1.92
CA PRO A 184 -3.58 -3.71 2.82
C PRO A 184 -2.81 -5.02 2.59
N GLN A 185 -2.57 -5.41 1.34
CA GLN A 185 -1.83 -6.63 1.01
C GLN A 185 -0.34 -6.50 1.32
N LYS A 186 0.28 -5.34 1.07
CA LYS A 186 1.66 -5.07 1.45
C LYS A 186 1.81 -5.09 2.97
N ARG A 187 0.89 -4.46 3.70
CA ARG A 187 0.86 -4.49 5.17
C ARG A 187 0.78 -5.92 5.71
N LYS A 188 -0.06 -6.76 5.11
CA LYS A 188 -0.18 -8.18 5.47
C LYS A 188 1.15 -8.92 5.26
N LEU A 189 1.79 -8.76 4.09
CA LEU A 189 3.09 -9.38 3.79
C LEU A 189 4.17 -8.90 4.77
N VAL A 190 4.27 -7.58 5.00
CA VAL A 190 5.21 -7.01 5.97
C VAL A 190 4.98 -7.54 7.37
N SER A 191 3.73 -7.68 7.80
CA SER A 191 3.39 -8.25 9.12
C SER A 191 3.83 -9.70 9.24
N MET A 192 3.68 -10.51 8.19
CA MET A 192 4.16 -11.90 8.16
C MET A 192 5.69 -11.96 8.22
N ILE A 193 6.37 -11.08 7.49
CA ILE A 193 7.84 -10.95 7.56
C ILE A 193 8.26 -10.55 8.97
N SER A 194 7.63 -9.51 9.56
CA SER A 194 7.93 -9.04 10.91
C SER A 194 7.81 -10.14 11.96
N GLN A 195 6.78 -10.99 11.86
CA GLN A 195 6.58 -12.13 12.77
C GLN A 195 7.64 -13.24 12.60
N ALA A 196 8.23 -13.35 11.40
CA ALA A 196 9.26 -14.34 11.10
C ALA A 196 10.68 -13.88 11.47
N ILE A 197 10.88 -12.60 11.80
CA ILE A 197 12.20 -12.04 12.16
C ILE A 197 12.69 -12.66 13.47
N SER A 198 13.88 -13.27 13.41
CA SER A 198 14.57 -13.77 14.60
C SER A 198 15.01 -12.62 15.51
N LYS A 199 14.94 -12.85 16.83
CA LYS A 199 15.36 -11.84 17.82
C LYS A 199 16.80 -11.38 17.57
N GLY A 200 16.99 -10.07 17.49
CA GLY A 200 18.31 -9.44 17.34
C GLY A 200 18.74 -9.26 15.87
N VAL A 201 17.93 -9.66 14.89
CA VAL A 201 18.18 -9.33 13.48
C VAL A 201 17.84 -7.86 13.26
N PRO A 202 18.81 -7.02 12.84
CA PRO A 202 18.55 -5.61 12.58
C PRO A 202 17.69 -5.42 11.32
N VAL A 203 16.79 -4.46 11.38
CA VAL A 203 15.89 -4.10 10.28
C VAL A 203 16.07 -2.63 9.94
N TYR A 204 16.30 -2.34 8.68
CA TYR A 204 16.57 -1.00 8.17
C TYR A 204 15.55 -0.57 7.13
N PHE A 205 15.37 0.75 7.05
CA PHE A 205 14.61 1.39 5.99
C PHE A 205 15.44 2.49 5.34
N TRP A 206 15.46 2.49 4.01
CA TRP A 206 16.13 3.50 3.20
C TRP A 206 15.15 4.11 2.21
N ALA A 207 14.94 5.41 2.31
CA ALA A 207 14.14 6.22 1.41
C ALA A 207 14.86 7.54 1.10
N ASP A 208 14.26 8.32 0.22
CA ASP A 208 14.70 9.70 -0.02
C ASP A 208 14.56 10.52 1.27
N ILE A 209 15.49 11.48 1.47
CA ILE A 209 15.49 12.39 2.62
C ILE A 209 14.48 13.51 2.36
N ASP A 210 13.21 13.18 2.45
CA ASP A 210 12.11 14.13 2.34
C ASP A 210 10.95 13.75 3.28
N LEU A 211 9.91 14.58 3.33
CA LEU A 211 8.76 14.35 4.19
C LEU A 211 8.09 12.99 3.90
N GLY A 212 7.96 12.61 2.61
CA GLY A 212 7.37 11.34 2.19
C GLY A 212 8.16 10.14 2.71
N GLY A 213 9.49 10.16 2.58
CA GLY A 213 10.38 9.11 3.08
C GLY A 213 10.28 8.94 4.60
N PHE A 214 10.25 10.04 5.36
CA PHE A 214 10.08 9.97 6.82
C PHE A 214 8.68 9.51 7.25
N GLN A 215 7.64 9.87 6.50
CA GLN A 215 6.29 9.36 6.75
C GLN A 215 6.20 7.86 6.50
N MET A 216 6.77 7.36 5.40
CA MET A 216 6.83 5.92 5.11
C MET A 216 7.62 5.16 6.17
N PHE A 217 8.76 5.71 6.64
CA PHE A 217 9.50 5.16 7.77
C PHE A 217 8.62 5.02 9.02
N ALA A 218 7.94 6.08 9.41
CA ALA A 218 7.07 6.10 10.59
C ALA A 218 5.91 5.09 10.50
N HIS A 219 5.33 4.91 9.31
CA HIS A 219 4.27 3.92 9.10
C HIS A 219 4.80 2.47 9.14
N LEU A 220 5.96 2.22 8.55
CA LEU A 220 6.58 0.90 8.59
C LEU A 220 7.03 0.55 10.01
N GLN A 221 7.49 1.54 10.80
CA GLN A 221 7.89 1.37 12.19
C GLN A 221 6.73 0.94 13.10
N GLN A 222 5.47 1.26 12.76
CA GLN A 222 4.30 0.75 13.49
C GLN A 222 4.14 -0.77 13.35
N LEU A 223 4.64 -1.37 12.27
CA LEU A 223 4.62 -2.82 12.03
C LEU A 223 5.91 -3.50 12.51
N ILE A 224 7.02 -2.77 12.51
CA ILE A 224 8.35 -3.25 12.88
C ILE A 224 8.95 -2.23 13.85
N PRO A 225 8.69 -2.32 15.17
CA PRO A 225 9.12 -1.31 16.15
C PRO A 225 10.64 -1.08 16.22
N GLU A 226 11.43 -2.11 15.90
CA GLU A 226 12.90 -2.06 15.89
C GLU A 226 13.50 -1.49 14.60
N LEU A 227 12.65 -1.02 13.67
CA LEU A 227 13.09 -0.43 12.40
C LEU A 227 14.02 0.77 12.62
N GLN A 228 15.13 0.78 11.91
CA GLN A 228 16.14 1.84 11.97
C GLN A 228 16.29 2.53 10.61
N PRO A 229 16.57 3.84 10.57
CA PRO A 229 16.86 4.52 9.32
C PRO A 229 18.25 4.11 8.80
N MET A 230 18.39 3.97 7.49
CA MET A 230 19.63 3.71 6.80
C MET A 230 19.80 4.74 5.68
N ARG A 231 20.95 5.44 5.63
CA ARG A 231 21.25 6.47 4.62
C ARG A 231 20.23 7.62 4.59
N MET A 232 19.50 7.81 5.68
CA MET A 232 18.54 8.91 5.88
C MET A 232 18.57 9.40 7.33
N THR A 233 19.73 9.34 7.97
CA THR A 233 19.96 9.82 9.34
C THR A 233 20.17 11.34 9.35
N GLY A 234 20.16 11.95 10.56
CA GLY A 234 20.48 13.36 10.69
C GLY A 234 21.91 13.72 10.19
N GLU A 235 22.85 12.78 10.28
CA GLU A 235 24.21 12.95 9.75
C GLU A 235 24.21 12.95 8.22
N ASP A 236 23.41 12.08 7.60
CA ASP A 236 23.25 12.05 6.14
C ASP A 236 22.62 13.35 5.64
N VAL A 237 21.59 13.88 6.35
CA VAL A 237 20.99 15.19 6.02
C VAL A 237 22.02 16.30 6.01
N VAL A 238 22.92 16.34 6.99
CA VAL A 238 23.98 17.35 7.06
C VAL A 238 25.02 17.15 5.94
N ALA A 239 25.40 15.91 5.68
CA ALA A 239 26.42 15.57 4.68
C ALA A 239 25.98 15.92 3.24
N TYR A 240 24.69 15.76 2.94
CA TYR A 240 24.15 15.92 1.58
C TYR A 240 23.35 17.22 1.37
N HIS A 241 23.28 18.13 2.37
CA HIS A 241 22.47 19.34 2.28
C HIS A 241 22.85 20.27 1.11
N GLU A 242 24.12 20.30 0.71
CA GLU A 242 24.61 21.14 -0.41
C GLU A 242 24.27 20.56 -1.79
N THR A 243 24.01 19.26 -1.88
CA THR A 243 23.65 18.54 -3.12
C THR A 243 22.16 18.30 -3.24
N GLY A 244 21.41 18.57 -2.17
CA GLY A 244 19.97 18.37 -2.11
C GLY A 244 19.21 19.31 -3.05
N LEU A 245 18.20 18.79 -3.75
CA LEU A 245 17.25 19.59 -4.50
C LEU A 245 16.25 20.19 -3.50
N SER A 246 16.31 21.52 -3.31
CA SER A 246 15.29 22.20 -2.49
C SER A 246 13.92 22.14 -3.19
N ARG A 247 12.92 21.63 -2.49
CA ARG A 247 11.52 21.73 -2.93
C ARG A 247 10.92 23.06 -2.49
N SER A 248 9.84 23.49 -3.16
CA SER A 248 9.16 24.74 -2.79
C SER A 248 8.62 24.70 -1.36
N VAL A 249 8.51 25.87 -0.72
CA VAL A 249 7.95 26.01 0.64
C VAL A 249 6.54 25.48 0.75
N ASP A 250 5.78 25.44 -0.36
CA ASP A 250 4.43 24.89 -0.42
C ASP A 250 4.37 23.34 -0.31
N TYR A 251 5.53 22.67 -0.35
CA TYR A 251 5.66 21.25 -0.19
C TYR A 251 5.97 20.84 1.28
N LEU A 252 6.45 21.79 2.08
CA LEU A 252 6.78 21.59 3.49
C LEU A 252 5.60 21.97 4.40
#